data_d23a345851290cde1047d1bf7565afae
#
_entry.id   d23a345851290cde1047d1bf7565afae
#
_cell.length_a   1.000
_cell.length_b   1.000
_cell.length_c   1.000
_cell.angle_alpha   90.00
_cell.angle_beta   90.00
_cell.angle_gamma   90.00
#
_symmetry.space_group_name_H-M   'P 1'
#
loop_
_entity.id
_entity.type
_entity.pdbx_description
1 polymer ?
#
loop_
_entity_poly.entity_id
_entity_poly.type
_entity_poly.pdbx_seq_one_letter_code
_entity_poly.pdbx_strand_id
1 'polypeptide(L)'
;MATKTNAVRLVEQAKIPCREAFYEFDENDLSGTHAADAIGLPQEQVFKTLVARGEKTGINVFCIPVCCELDLKKAAKAAGDKNMELVAVKELLGLTGYIRGGCSPVVMKKKYPTFFDETCVLWEEIAVSAGARGHQLIVPPEPLAELVGAKLLDLVK
;
A
#
# COMPACT_ATOMS: atom_id res chain seq x y z
N MET A 1 -9.26 19.28 13.27
CA MET A 1 -8.67 18.01 13.73
C MET A 1 -9.01 16.90 12.75
N ALA A 2 -8.01 16.17 12.28
CA ALA A 2 -8.25 15.08 11.34
C ALA A 2 -8.91 13.91 12.05
N THR A 3 -9.93 13.34 11.42
CA THR A 3 -10.63 12.16 11.93
C THR A 3 -9.82 10.91 11.59
N LYS A 4 -9.73 9.96 12.51
CA LYS A 4 -9.08 8.68 12.25
C LYS A 4 -9.85 7.93 11.16
N THR A 5 -9.10 7.38 10.20
CA THR A 5 -9.66 6.55 9.13
C THR A 5 -10.01 5.16 9.66
N ASN A 6 -10.79 4.42 8.89
CA ASN A 6 -11.11 3.02 9.22
C ASN A 6 -9.83 2.16 9.22
N ALA A 7 -8.87 2.47 8.35
CA ALA A 7 -7.58 1.77 8.31
C ALA A 7 -6.82 1.93 9.64
N VAL A 8 -6.71 3.15 10.14
CA VAL A 8 -6.07 3.43 11.44
C VAL A 8 -6.80 2.72 12.56
N ARG A 9 -8.13 2.80 12.58
CA ARG A 9 -8.95 2.14 13.61
C ARG A 9 -8.72 0.64 13.65
N LEU A 10 -8.67 -0.02 12.48
CA LEU A 10 -8.47 -1.46 12.43
C LEU A 10 -7.09 -1.86 12.96
N VAL A 11 -6.05 -1.11 12.60
CA VAL A 11 -4.69 -1.36 13.10
C VAL A 11 -4.63 -1.18 14.61
N GLU A 12 -5.27 -0.15 15.14
CA GLU A 12 -5.33 0.09 16.58
C GLU A 12 -6.12 -1.01 17.31
N GLN A 13 -7.24 -1.45 16.74
CA GLN A 13 -8.04 -2.55 17.31
C GLN A 13 -7.26 -3.86 17.35
N ALA A 14 -6.37 -4.07 16.38
CA ALA A 14 -5.49 -5.25 16.34
C ALA A 14 -4.33 -5.13 17.34
N LYS A 15 -4.24 -4.02 18.08
CA LYS A 15 -3.20 -3.74 19.07
C LYS A 15 -1.80 -3.70 18.46
N ILE A 16 -1.71 -3.28 17.20
CA ILE A 16 -0.44 -3.07 16.53
C ILE A 16 0.02 -1.64 16.84
N PRO A 17 1.21 -1.45 17.41
CA PRO A 17 1.71 -0.10 17.66
C PRO A 17 1.86 0.65 16.34
N CYS A 18 1.31 1.85 16.28
CA CYS A 18 1.35 2.65 15.07
C CYS A 18 1.31 4.14 15.42
N ARG A 19 1.71 4.96 14.45
CA ARG A 19 1.60 6.41 14.56
C ARG A 19 1.16 6.96 13.21
N GLU A 20 0.60 8.15 13.23
CA GLU A 20 0.08 8.82 12.04
C GLU A 20 0.99 9.97 11.67
N ALA A 21 1.15 10.19 10.37
CA ALA A 21 1.86 11.33 9.83
C ALA A 21 0.93 12.05 8.84
N PHE A 22 0.84 13.36 8.98
CA PHE A 22 0.01 14.21 8.15
C PHE A 22 0.89 15.14 7.35
N TYR A 23 0.50 15.41 6.11
CA TYR A 23 1.21 16.37 5.26
C TYR A 23 0.23 17.07 4.33
N GLU A 24 0.60 18.25 3.86
CA GLU A 24 -0.19 18.96 2.88
C GLU A 24 0.04 18.32 1.52
N PHE A 25 -1.00 17.74 0.93
CA PHE A 25 -0.87 17.08 -0.37
C PHE A 25 -1.12 18.05 -1.51
N ASP A 26 -0.49 17.76 -2.66
CA ASP A 26 -0.65 18.51 -3.90
C ASP A 26 -1.39 17.63 -4.89
N GLU A 27 -2.58 18.07 -5.34
CA GLU A 27 -3.37 17.31 -6.31
C GLU A 27 -2.64 17.10 -7.64
N ASN A 28 -1.66 17.95 -7.93
CA ASN A 28 -0.84 17.83 -9.14
C ASN A 28 0.36 16.89 -8.95
N ASP A 29 0.64 16.47 -7.72
CA ASP A 29 1.72 15.52 -7.42
C ASP A 29 1.30 14.57 -6.30
N LEU A 30 0.58 13.53 -6.69
CA LEU A 30 0.11 12.49 -5.76
C LEU A 30 1.10 11.33 -5.65
N SER A 31 2.34 11.52 -6.12
CA SER A 31 3.35 10.45 -6.07
C SER A 31 3.73 10.08 -4.65
N GLY A 32 4.12 8.82 -4.47
CA GLY A 32 4.62 8.33 -3.19
C GLY A 32 5.93 8.99 -2.79
N THR A 33 6.77 9.38 -3.76
CA THR A 33 8.04 10.08 -3.48
C THR A 33 7.79 11.44 -2.86
N HIS A 34 6.77 12.17 -3.32
CA HIS A 34 6.36 13.43 -2.71
C HIS A 34 5.89 13.20 -1.27
N ALA A 35 5.10 12.16 -1.04
CA ALA A 35 4.64 11.82 0.30
C ALA A 35 5.80 11.51 1.24
N ALA A 36 6.80 10.74 0.78
CA ALA A 36 7.98 10.41 1.57
C ALA A 36 8.75 11.66 1.97
N ASP A 37 8.97 12.57 1.02
CA ASP A 37 9.67 13.83 1.28
C ASP A 37 8.90 14.67 2.30
N ALA A 38 7.57 14.74 2.16
CA ALA A 38 6.72 15.56 3.02
C ALA A 38 6.71 15.07 4.47
N ILE A 39 6.79 13.77 4.71
CA ILE A 39 6.81 13.22 6.07
C ILE A 39 8.23 12.99 6.60
N GLY A 40 9.25 13.27 5.79
CA GLY A 40 10.65 13.20 6.22
C GLY A 40 11.21 11.79 6.37
N LEU A 41 10.66 10.81 5.65
CA LEU A 41 11.17 9.44 5.67
C LEU A 41 11.88 9.07 4.37
N PRO A 42 12.86 8.15 4.42
CA PRO A 42 13.48 7.64 3.21
C PRO A 42 12.44 7.02 2.28
N GLN A 43 12.61 7.18 0.97
CA GLN A 43 11.69 6.61 -0.02
C GLN A 43 11.59 5.09 0.08
N GLU A 44 12.68 4.43 0.48
CA GLU A 44 12.74 2.97 0.64
C GLU A 44 11.87 2.47 1.80
N GLN A 45 11.52 3.37 2.72
CA GLN A 45 10.73 3.06 3.91
C GLN A 45 9.24 3.37 3.73
N VAL A 46 8.90 4.11 2.69
CA VAL A 46 7.51 4.48 2.39
C VAL A 46 7.01 3.59 1.27
N PHE A 47 5.89 2.91 1.50
CA PHE A 47 5.34 1.93 0.56
C PHE A 47 4.07 2.46 -0.08
N LYS A 48 3.97 2.27 -1.40
CA LYS A 48 2.75 2.60 -2.16
C LYS A 48 1.97 1.32 -2.40
N THR A 49 0.66 1.44 -2.46
CA THR A 49 -0.25 0.33 -2.68
C THR A 49 -0.74 0.37 -4.12
N LEU A 50 -0.43 -0.66 -4.88
CA LEU A 50 -0.79 -0.79 -6.29
C LEU A 50 -1.82 -1.91 -6.45
N VAL A 51 -2.79 -1.69 -7.31
CA VAL A 51 -3.84 -2.66 -7.61
C VAL A 51 -3.67 -3.12 -9.07
N ALA A 52 -3.62 -4.41 -9.27
CA ALA A 52 -3.40 -5.00 -10.58
C ALA A 52 -4.37 -6.13 -10.85
N ARG A 53 -4.57 -6.44 -12.12
CA ARG A 53 -5.47 -7.51 -12.55
C ARG A 53 -4.68 -8.56 -13.30
N GLY A 54 -4.80 -9.81 -12.85
CA GLY A 54 -4.27 -10.97 -13.55
C GLY A 54 -5.36 -11.62 -14.40
N GLU A 55 -4.95 -12.32 -15.46
CA GLU A 55 -5.88 -12.99 -16.36
C GLU A 55 -6.68 -14.08 -15.65
N LYS A 56 -6.02 -14.84 -14.76
CA LYS A 56 -6.65 -15.95 -14.03
C LYS A 56 -7.12 -15.56 -12.63
N THR A 57 -6.31 -14.81 -11.90
CA THR A 57 -6.53 -14.55 -10.49
C THR A 57 -7.37 -13.31 -10.21
N GLY A 58 -7.60 -12.48 -11.22
CA GLY A 58 -8.36 -11.24 -11.03
C GLY A 58 -7.55 -10.19 -10.28
N ILE A 59 -8.19 -9.53 -9.34
CA ILE A 59 -7.57 -8.39 -8.63
C ILE A 59 -6.60 -8.86 -7.55
N ASN A 60 -5.41 -8.28 -7.57
CA ASN A 60 -4.33 -8.49 -6.60
C ASN A 60 -3.77 -7.15 -6.17
N VAL A 61 -3.27 -7.08 -4.95
CA VAL A 61 -2.74 -5.85 -4.34
C VAL A 61 -1.27 -6.02 -4.03
N PHE A 62 -0.46 -5.03 -4.42
CA PHE A 62 0.99 -5.06 -4.25
C PHE A 62 1.45 -3.79 -3.56
N CYS A 63 2.20 -3.93 -2.46
CA CYS A 63 2.78 -2.81 -1.74
C CYS A 63 4.30 -2.85 -1.90
N ILE A 64 4.85 -1.79 -2.48
CA ILE A 64 6.28 -1.70 -2.80
C ILE A 64 6.82 -0.32 -2.39
N PRO A 65 8.15 -0.19 -2.18
CA PRO A 65 8.74 1.11 -1.89
C PRO A 65 8.40 2.13 -2.98
N VAL A 66 8.14 3.37 -2.58
CA VAL A 66 7.71 4.42 -3.51
C VAL A 66 8.76 4.78 -4.56
N CYS A 67 10.04 4.50 -4.30
CA CYS A 67 11.12 4.73 -5.26
C CYS A 67 11.28 3.62 -6.29
N CYS A 68 10.51 2.53 -6.16
CA CYS A 68 10.63 1.36 -7.02
C CYS A 68 9.45 1.24 -7.97
N GLU A 69 9.62 0.41 -8.99
CA GLU A 69 8.55 0.03 -9.91
C GLU A 69 8.20 -1.44 -9.70
N LEU A 70 6.92 -1.76 -9.80
CA LEU A 70 6.46 -3.13 -9.75
C LEU A 70 6.94 -3.87 -11.00
N ASP A 71 7.60 -5.01 -10.79
CA ASP A 71 7.94 -5.92 -11.88
C ASP A 71 6.71 -6.78 -12.16
N LEU A 72 6.06 -6.57 -13.29
CA LEU A 72 4.81 -7.26 -13.61
C LEU A 72 4.97 -8.76 -13.76
N LYS A 73 6.15 -9.23 -14.16
CA LYS A 73 6.43 -10.66 -14.24
C LYS A 73 6.55 -11.28 -12.85
N LYS A 74 7.26 -10.60 -11.94
CA LYS A 74 7.36 -11.03 -10.54
C LYS A 74 5.99 -11.00 -9.86
N ALA A 75 5.19 -9.98 -10.14
CA ALA A 75 3.84 -9.86 -9.61
C ALA A 75 2.94 -11.02 -10.08
N ALA A 76 2.99 -11.35 -11.35
CA ALA A 76 2.24 -12.47 -11.90
C ALA A 76 2.67 -13.79 -11.25
N LYS A 77 3.97 -14.02 -11.12
CA LYS A 77 4.52 -15.22 -10.47
C LYS A 77 4.06 -15.31 -9.01
N ALA A 78 4.11 -14.18 -8.28
CA ALA A 78 3.68 -14.14 -6.88
C ALA A 78 2.22 -14.54 -6.73
N ALA A 79 1.36 -14.08 -7.63
CA ALA A 79 -0.08 -14.38 -7.61
C ALA A 79 -0.42 -15.75 -8.20
N GLY A 80 0.53 -16.43 -8.83
CA GLY A 80 0.24 -17.69 -9.51
C GLY A 80 -0.48 -17.49 -10.83
N ASP A 81 -0.18 -16.41 -11.54
CA ASP A 81 -0.84 -16.00 -12.77
C ASP A 81 0.14 -15.95 -13.94
N LYS A 82 -0.39 -15.89 -15.15
CA LYS A 82 0.41 -15.81 -16.40
C LYS A 82 0.85 -14.38 -16.66
N ASN A 83 0.00 -13.40 -16.33
CA ASN A 83 0.28 -11.99 -16.56
C ASN A 83 -0.38 -11.14 -15.48
N MET A 84 0.01 -9.88 -15.44
CA MET A 84 -0.51 -8.92 -14.49
C MET A 84 -0.43 -7.53 -15.12
N GLU A 85 -1.48 -6.74 -14.95
CA GLU A 85 -1.53 -5.34 -15.43
C GLU A 85 -2.09 -4.46 -14.34
N LEU A 86 -1.54 -3.26 -14.18
CA LEU A 86 -2.10 -2.29 -13.26
C LEU A 86 -3.50 -1.89 -13.74
N VAL A 87 -4.45 -1.78 -12.82
CA VAL A 87 -5.79 -1.33 -13.16
C VAL A 87 -5.78 0.16 -13.51
N ALA A 88 -6.75 0.59 -14.32
CA ALA A 88 -6.90 2.00 -14.64
C ALA A 88 -7.29 2.79 -13.38
N VAL A 89 -6.80 4.02 -13.26
CA VAL A 89 -7.09 4.87 -12.08
C VAL A 89 -8.60 5.02 -11.87
N LYS A 90 -9.38 5.12 -12.94
CA LYS A 90 -10.85 5.26 -12.86
C LYS A 90 -11.55 4.05 -12.22
N GLU A 91 -10.91 2.88 -12.20
CA GLU A 91 -11.47 1.68 -11.59
C GLU A 91 -11.17 1.58 -10.10
N LEU A 92 -10.18 2.32 -9.61
CA LEU A 92 -9.62 2.15 -8.26
C LEU A 92 -10.67 2.32 -7.16
N LEU A 93 -11.47 3.37 -7.23
CA LEU A 93 -12.49 3.64 -6.21
C LEU A 93 -13.52 2.52 -6.12
N GLY A 94 -14.00 2.04 -7.25
CA GLY A 94 -14.99 0.96 -7.29
C GLY A 94 -14.44 -0.36 -6.76
N LEU A 95 -13.15 -0.63 -6.99
CA LEU A 95 -12.52 -1.87 -6.56
C LEU A 95 -12.11 -1.84 -5.09
N THR A 96 -11.59 -0.74 -4.59
CA THR A 96 -10.95 -0.68 -3.27
C THR A 96 -11.68 0.19 -2.25
N GLY A 97 -12.46 1.15 -2.70
CA GLY A 97 -13.03 2.18 -1.83
C GLY A 97 -12.11 3.36 -1.60
N TYR A 98 -10.93 3.36 -2.22
CA TYR A 98 -9.93 4.42 -2.09
C TYR A 98 -9.68 5.10 -3.43
N ILE A 99 -9.18 6.34 -3.37
CA ILE A 99 -8.80 7.09 -4.56
C ILE A 99 -7.27 7.13 -4.70
N ARG A 100 -6.79 7.49 -5.89
CA ARG A 100 -5.36 7.65 -6.15
C ARG A 100 -4.74 8.61 -5.14
N GLY A 101 -3.59 8.23 -4.61
CA GLY A 101 -2.89 9.01 -3.57
C GLY A 101 -3.34 8.70 -2.15
N GLY A 102 -4.44 7.99 -1.98
CA GLY A 102 -4.97 7.60 -0.67
C GLY A 102 -5.31 6.12 -0.56
N CYS A 103 -4.75 5.27 -1.42
CA CYS A 103 -5.04 3.84 -1.42
C CYS A 103 -4.24 3.12 -0.33
N SER A 104 -4.93 2.56 0.67
CA SER A 104 -4.32 1.79 1.76
C SER A 104 -4.47 0.29 1.50
N PRO A 105 -3.52 -0.54 1.96
CA PRO A 105 -3.71 -2.00 1.92
C PRO A 105 -4.69 -2.48 2.99
N VAL A 106 -5.07 -1.62 3.90
CA VAL A 106 -5.94 -1.95 5.04
C VAL A 106 -7.38 -1.52 4.74
N VAL A 107 -8.35 -2.37 5.08
CA VAL A 107 -9.79 -2.08 4.94
C VAL A 107 -10.19 -1.74 3.51
N MET A 108 -9.75 -2.54 2.55
CA MET A 108 -10.26 -2.43 1.19
C MET A 108 -11.71 -2.92 1.14
N LYS A 109 -12.47 -2.41 0.18
CA LYS A 109 -13.87 -2.75 -0.05
C LYS A 109 -14.11 -4.26 -0.11
N LYS A 110 -13.16 -5.01 -0.68
CA LYS A 110 -13.14 -6.46 -0.70
C LYS A 110 -11.77 -6.95 -0.26
N LYS A 111 -11.71 -8.18 0.24
CA LYS A 111 -10.43 -8.78 0.60
C LYS A 111 -9.80 -9.40 -0.64
N TYR A 112 -8.76 -8.76 -1.15
CA TYR A 112 -7.99 -9.26 -2.29
C TYR A 112 -6.69 -9.90 -1.83
N PRO A 113 -6.14 -10.85 -2.61
CA PRO A 113 -4.78 -11.34 -2.36
C PRO A 113 -3.82 -10.13 -2.32
N THR A 114 -3.00 -10.07 -1.29
CA THR A 114 -2.11 -8.95 -1.04
C THR A 114 -0.69 -9.43 -0.87
N PHE A 115 0.25 -8.67 -1.42
CA PHE A 115 1.68 -8.98 -1.41
C PHE A 115 2.47 -7.74 -1.05
N PHE A 116 3.45 -7.89 -0.17
CA PHE A 116 4.37 -6.82 0.19
C PHE A 116 5.75 -7.17 -0.33
N ASP A 117 6.46 -6.19 -0.87
CA ASP A 117 7.85 -6.39 -1.24
C ASP A 117 8.64 -6.78 0.00
N GLU A 118 9.48 -7.79 -0.13
CA GLU A 118 10.21 -8.37 1.01
C GLU A 118 11.15 -7.40 1.71
N THR A 119 11.54 -6.31 1.05
CA THR A 119 12.39 -5.28 1.67
C THR A 119 11.73 -4.60 2.87
N CYS A 120 10.42 -4.77 3.05
CA CYS A 120 9.73 -4.17 4.21
C CYS A 120 10.32 -4.64 5.54
N VAL A 121 10.84 -5.87 5.61
CA VAL A 121 11.42 -6.43 6.84
C VAL A 121 12.76 -5.81 7.22
N LEU A 122 13.36 -5.02 6.35
CA LEU A 122 14.61 -4.29 6.65
C LEU A 122 14.38 -3.13 7.62
N TRP A 123 13.12 -2.77 7.86
CA TRP A 123 12.73 -1.64 8.69
C TRP A 123 11.95 -2.11 9.91
N GLU A 124 12.11 -1.42 11.04
CA GLU A 124 11.29 -1.66 12.23
C GLU A 124 9.86 -1.19 12.00
N GLU A 125 9.71 -0.12 11.21
CA GLU A 125 8.40 0.39 10.79
C GLU A 125 8.47 0.93 9.36
N ILE A 126 7.35 0.84 8.66
CA ILE A 126 7.19 1.39 7.31
C ILE A 126 5.99 2.33 7.30
N ALA A 127 5.92 3.19 6.31
CA ALA A 127 4.77 4.05 6.10
C ALA A 127 3.94 3.53 4.94
N VAL A 128 2.63 3.50 5.13
CA VAL A 128 1.65 3.20 4.07
C VAL A 128 0.55 4.25 4.15
N SER A 129 -0.25 4.41 3.09
CA SER A 129 -1.39 5.32 3.16
C SER A 129 -2.36 4.87 4.25
N ALA A 130 -2.84 5.84 5.01
CA ALA A 130 -3.86 5.59 6.03
C ALA A 130 -5.29 5.58 5.46
N GLY A 131 -5.43 5.71 4.14
CA GLY A 131 -6.73 5.70 3.47
C GLY A 131 -7.24 7.07 3.05
N ALA A 132 -6.41 8.09 3.13
CA ALA A 132 -6.73 9.44 2.69
C ALA A 132 -5.47 10.14 2.19
N ARG A 133 -5.64 11.05 1.26
CA ARG A 133 -4.54 11.89 0.79
C ARG A 133 -4.00 12.73 1.94
N GLY A 134 -2.70 12.88 2.01
CA GLY A 134 -2.05 13.67 3.08
C GLY A 134 -2.00 12.98 4.44
N HIS A 135 -2.25 11.68 4.48
CA HIS A 135 -2.33 10.93 5.73
C HIS A 135 -1.64 9.58 5.59
N GLN A 136 -0.56 9.38 6.31
CA GLN A 136 0.21 8.14 6.31
C GLN A 136 0.12 7.44 7.66
N LEU A 137 0.17 6.13 7.63
CA LEU A 137 0.20 5.27 8.80
C LEU A 137 1.59 4.66 8.89
N ILE A 138 2.27 4.85 10.02
CA ILE A 138 3.61 4.31 10.25
C ILE A 138 3.48 3.15 11.22
N VAL A 139 3.93 1.96 10.80
CA VAL A 139 3.54 0.71 11.43
C VAL A 139 4.60 -0.35 11.21
N PRO A 140 4.81 -1.28 12.18
CA PRO A 140 5.69 -2.43 11.94
C PRO A 140 5.19 -3.26 10.76
N PRO A 141 6.07 -3.62 9.81
CA PRO A 141 5.63 -4.28 8.58
C PRO A 141 5.08 -5.69 8.79
N GLU A 142 5.68 -6.49 9.64
CA GLU A 142 5.27 -7.89 9.81
C GLU A 142 3.87 -8.02 10.43
N PRO A 143 3.54 -7.33 11.55
CA PRO A 143 2.17 -7.34 12.05
C PRO A 143 1.15 -6.78 11.06
N LEU A 144 1.52 -5.76 10.28
CA LEU A 144 0.65 -5.21 9.26
C LEU A 144 0.39 -6.25 8.17
N ALA A 145 1.44 -6.92 7.68
CA ALA A 145 1.32 -7.96 6.67
C ALA A 145 0.39 -9.08 7.15
N GLU A 146 0.55 -9.51 8.40
CA GLU A 146 -0.30 -10.53 8.99
C GLU A 146 -1.76 -10.07 9.06
N LEU A 147 -1.99 -8.83 9.47
CA LEU A 147 -3.33 -8.27 9.56
C LEU A 147 -4.08 -8.30 8.23
N VAL A 148 -3.40 -7.97 7.13
CA VAL A 148 -4.01 -7.94 5.80
C VAL A 148 -3.86 -9.25 5.03
N GLY A 149 -3.22 -10.25 5.62
CA GLY A 149 -2.99 -11.54 4.97
C GLY A 149 -1.99 -11.49 3.83
N ALA A 150 -1.03 -10.57 3.89
CA ALA A 150 -0.04 -10.37 2.85
C ALA A 150 1.08 -11.41 2.88
N LYS A 151 1.58 -11.75 1.71
CA LYS A 151 2.80 -12.56 1.54
C LYS A 151 3.95 -11.62 1.20
N LEU A 152 5.14 -11.95 1.72
CA LEU A 152 6.35 -11.16 1.48
C LEU A 152 7.17 -11.82 0.38
N LEU A 153 7.37 -11.13 -0.72
CA LEU A 153 8.04 -11.66 -1.90
C LEU A 153 8.83 -10.54 -2.59
N ASP A 154 9.75 -10.91 -3.46
CA ASP A 154 10.45 -9.97 -4.33
C ASP A 154 9.50 -9.52 -5.44
N LEU A 155 9.14 -8.25 -5.47
CA LEU A 155 8.14 -7.69 -6.39
C LEU A 155 8.68 -6.59 -7.29
N VAL A 156 9.86 -6.06 -7.03
CA VAL A 156 10.37 -4.87 -7.73
C VAL A 156 11.39 -5.22 -8.82
N LYS A 157 11.47 -4.32 -9.78
CA LYS A 157 12.46 -4.42 -10.86
C LYS A 157 13.88 -4.28 -10.34
#